data_6b363fc30de11b749ed59585963df58a
#
_entry.id   6b363fc30de11b749ed59585963df58a
#
_cell.length_a   1.000
_cell.length_b   1.000
_cell.length_c   1.000
_cell.angle_alpha   90.00
_cell.angle_beta   90.00
_cell.angle_gamma   90.00
#
_symmetry.space_group_name_H-M   'P 1'
#
loop_
_entity.id
_entity.type
_entity.pdbx_description
1 polymer ?
#
loop_
_entity_poly.entity_id
_entity_poly.type
_entity_poly.pdbx_seq_one_letter_code
_entity_poly.pdbx_strand_id
1 'polypeptide(L)'
;MTDETTEPTTDAPEEREPTTDAPEGREETLTALPAPPADWANPLRDPRDRRLPRVAGPSGLVIFGVTGDLSRKKLVPAVYDLANRGLLPPGFSLLGFARRDWEDQDFAQVVHDAVKEHARTPFREEVWQQLSEGMRFIPGDFDDDHAFEQLRKAVDELDASRGTSGNYAFYLSVPPRFFPKVVQQLKKHGLADAPEGSWRRAVIEKPFGHDLRSAQELNAIVHEVFEPEQVFRIDHYLGKETVQNILALRFANQMFEPVWNRSFVDHVQITMAEDIGIGGRAGYYDGIGAARDVIQNHLLQLMALTAMEEPASFDAASLLTEKLKVLRAVRLPDDLGRHTVRGQYEGAWQGGAKVRGYLEEEGIDPSSRTDTYAAIKLGVDNRRWAGVPFYLRTGKRLGRRVTEIAVVFQRAPHSPFDSTATEELGQNAVVIRVQPDEGMTVRFGSKVPGTSMELRDVTMDFAYGESFTESSPEAYERLILDVLLGDANLFPRHQEVEESWKILDPIEEYWAAHGRPARYTSGSWGPAEADEMLARDGRSWRRP
;
A
#
# COMPACT_ATOMS: atom_id res chain seq x y z
N MET A 1 -89.56 23.74 11.21
CA MET A 1 -90.24 22.44 11.13
C MET A 1 -89.14 21.42 11.30
N THR A 2 -89.11 20.82 12.43
CA THR A 2 -88.73 19.50 12.92
C THR A 2 -87.28 19.11 12.60
N ASP A 3 -86.32 19.26 13.46
CA ASP A 3 -86.14 18.58 14.79
C ASP A 3 -86.02 17.04 14.59
N GLU A 4 -84.80 16.56 14.76
CA GLU A 4 -84.55 15.25 15.37
C GLU A 4 -83.07 15.09 15.67
N THR A 5 -82.77 15.26 16.95
CA THR A 5 -81.55 14.87 17.65
C THR A 5 -81.45 13.35 17.70
N THR A 6 -80.25 12.80 17.41
CA THR A 6 -79.89 11.46 17.88
C THR A 6 -78.47 11.49 18.44
N GLU A 7 -78.45 11.21 19.78
CA GLU A 7 -77.23 10.98 20.55
C GLU A 7 -76.39 9.78 20.02
N PRO A 8 -75.08 9.77 20.11
CA PRO A 8 -74.28 8.57 19.90
C PRO A 8 -74.12 7.80 21.23
N THR A 9 -74.56 6.56 21.20
CA THR A 9 -74.32 5.54 22.21
C THR A 9 -72.83 5.21 22.26
N THR A 10 -72.26 5.33 23.47
CA THR A 10 -70.93 4.85 23.85
C THR A 10 -70.98 3.34 24.02
N ASP A 11 -70.34 2.61 23.10
CA ASP A 11 -69.92 1.21 23.28
C ASP A 11 -68.45 1.18 23.71
N ALA A 12 -68.23 0.69 24.94
CA ALA A 12 -66.91 0.40 25.46
C ALA A 12 -66.35 -0.86 24.76
N PRO A 13 -65.05 -0.90 24.38
CA PRO A 13 -64.48 -2.11 23.85
C PRO A 13 -64.20 -3.14 24.94
N GLU A 14 -64.71 -4.35 24.75
CA GLU A 14 -64.38 -5.56 25.51
C GLU A 14 -62.88 -5.79 25.56
N GLU A 15 -62.39 -5.98 26.79
CA GLU A 15 -61.05 -6.48 27.06
C GLU A 15 -60.90 -7.89 26.45
N ARG A 16 -60.11 -8.02 25.40
CA ARG A 16 -59.59 -9.32 24.91
C ARG A 16 -58.35 -9.68 25.71
N GLU A 17 -58.46 -10.77 26.47
CA GLU A 17 -57.30 -11.43 27.07
C GLU A 17 -56.24 -11.74 26.01
N PRO A 18 -54.92 -11.54 26.29
CA PRO A 18 -53.86 -11.90 25.38
C PRO A 18 -53.71 -13.42 25.33
N THR A 19 -54.07 -14.02 24.23
CA THR A 19 -53.68 -15.41 23.91
C THR A 19 -52.15 -15.44 23.77
N THR A 20 -51.49 -16.07 24.73
CA THR A 20 -50.09 -16.45 24.69
C THR A 20 -49.89 -17.62 23.73
N ASP A 21 -49.77 -17.32 22.44
CA ASP A 21 -49.12 -18.20 21.48
C ASP A 21 -47.76 -17.58 21.16
N ALA A 22 -46.77 -17.85 22.02
CA ALA A 22 -45.37 -17.72 21.66
C ALA A 22 -45.04 -18.84 20.65
N PRO A 23 -44.47 -18.53 19.50
CA PRO A 23 -43.93 -19.58 18.62
C PRO A 23 -42.84 -20.32 19.40
N GLU A 24 -43.02 -21.62 19.58
CA GLU A 24 -41.97 -22.51 20.07
C GLU A 24 -40.69 -22.22 19.30
N GLY A 25 -39.73 -21.63 19.98
CA GLY A 25 -38.40 -21.43 19.46
C GLY A 25 -37.85 -22.78 19.02
N ARG A 26 -37.65 -22.93 17.72
CA ARG A 26 -36.69 -23.91 17.25
C ARG A 26 -35.35 -23.55 17.91
N GLU A 27 -35.00 -24.28 18.96
CA GLU A 27 -33.59 -24.44 19.31
C GLU A 27 -32.89 -24.97 18.05
N GLU A 28 -32.35 -24.05 17.25
CA GLU A 28 -31.27 -24.44 16.36
C GLU A 28 -30.17 -24.98 17.28
N THR A 29 -30.15 -26.29 17.42
CA THR A 29 -29.02 -27.01 17.94
C THR A 29 -27.83 -26.52 17.14
N LEU A 30 -27.05 -25.61 17.73
CA LEU A 30 -25.71 -25.27 17.30
C LEU A 30 -24.98 -26.61 17.22
N THR A 31 -24.99 -27.23 16.05
CA THR A 31 -24.18 -28.41 15.75
C THR A 31 -22.77 -28.00 16.13
N ALA A 32 -22.27 -28.59 17.21
CA ALA A 32 -20.91 -28.37 17.65
C ALA A 32 -19.99 -28.52 16.43
N LEU A 33 -19.26 -27.47 16.11
CA LEU A 33 -18.27 -27.52 15.03
C LEU A 33 -17.40 -28.76 15.27
N PRO A 34 -17.10 -29.54 14.23
CA PRO A 34 -16.24 -30.70 14.38
C PRO A 34 -14.94 -30.27 15.08
N ALA A 35 -14.47 -31.08 16.02
CA ALA A 35 -13.23 -30.80 16.71
C ALA A 35 -12.13 -30.51 15.68
N PRO A 36 -11.28 -29.51 15.91
CA PRO A 36 -10.18 -29.22 15.00
C PRO A 36 -9.31 -30.45 14.84
N PRO A 37 -8.70 -30.67 13.65
CA PRO A 37 -7.75 -31.74 13.45
C PRO A 37 -6.69 -31.75 14.56
N ALA A 38 -6.20 -32.92 14.94
CA ALA A 38 -5.24 -33.09 16.04
C ALA A 38 -3.95 -32.25 15.89
N ASP A 39 -3.66 -31.78 14.68
CA ASP A 39 -2.51 -30.94 14.33
C ASP A 39 -2.68 -29.47 14.75
N TRP A 40 -3.86 -29.03 15.21
CA TRP A 40 -4.14 -27.66 15.63
C TRP A 40 -3.92 -27.50 17.13
N ALA A 41 -2.68 -27.68 17.55
CA ALA A 41 -2.30 -27.55 18.96
C ALA A 41 -2.47 -26.13 19.52
N ASN A 42 -2.65 -25.11 18.64
CA ASN A 42 -2.83 -23.71 19.04
C ASN A 42 -4.17 -23.16 18.53
N PRO A 43 -5.16 -22.89 19.43
CA PRO A 43 -6.46 -22.31 19.05
C PRO A 43 -6.34 -20.96 18.30
N LEU A 44 -5.26 -20.20 18.54
CA LEU A 44 -4.97 -18.93 17.84
C LEU A 44 -4.65 -19.12 16.35
N ARG A 45 -4.56 -20.36 15.88
CA ARG A 45 -4.32 -20.70 14.47
C ARG A 45 -5.56 -21.19 13.73
N ASP A 46 -6.73 -21.18 14.35
CA ASP A 46 -7.97 -21.55 13.65
C ASP A 46 -8.30 -20.50 12.57
N PRO A 47 -8.15 -20.81 11.27
CA PRO A 47 -8.43 -19.88 10.18
C PRO A 47 -9.91 -19.48 10.09
N ARG A 48 -10.79 -20.19 10.82
CA ARG A 48 -12.23 -19.88 10.88
C ARG A 48 -12.54 -18.83 11.94
N ASP A 49 -11.72 -18.66 12.97
CA ASP A 49 -11.91 -17.62 13.99
C ASP A 49 -11.23 -16.31 13.55
N ARG A 50 -11.98 -15.47 12.84
CA ARG A 50 -11.52 -14.17 12.36
C ARG A 50 -11.37 -13.11 13.45
N ARG A 51 -11.78 -13.38 14.67
CA ARG A 51 -11.66 -12.46 15.82
C ARG A 51 -10.25 -12.48 16.41
N LEU A 52 -9.52 -13.56 16.19
CA LEU A 52 -8.16 -13.73 16.71
C LEU A 52 -7.11 -13.29 15.67
N PRO A 53 -5.98 -12.72 16.12
CA PRO A 53 -4.87 -12.40 15.24
C PRO A 53 -4.39 -13.65 14.50
N ARG A 54 -4.13 -13.51 13.20
CA ARG A 54 -3.57 -14.61 12.41
C ARG A 54 -2.10 -14.79 12.79
N VAL A 55 -1.73 -15.98 13.24
CA VAL A 55 -0.37 -16.35 13.65
C VAL A 55 0.27 -17.17 12.54
N ALA A 56 1.52 -16.87 12.19
CA ALA A 56 2.27 -17.64 11.20
C ALA A 56 2.47 -19.08 11.66
N GLY A 57 2.33 -20.03 10.75
CA GLY A 57 2.68 -21.42 10.97
C GLY A 57 4.20 -21.64 11.06
N PRO A 58 4.64 -22.89 11.35
CA PRO A 58 6.04 -23.27 11.31
C PRO A 58 6.71 -22.78 10.03
N SER A 59 7.78 -21.99 10.14
CA SER A 59 8.43 -21.39 8.97
C SER A 59 9.75 -20.71 9.31
N GLY A 60 10.53 -20.41 8.26
CA GLY A 60 11.72 -19.57 8.31
C GLY A 60 11.73 -18.50 7.24
N LEU A 61 12.56 -17.49 7.46
CA LEU A 61 12.79 -16.37 6.54
C LEU A 61 14.28 -16.28 6.22
N VAL A 62 14.63 -16.35 4.95
CA VAL A 62 15.98 -16.13 4.44
C VAL A 62 16.04 -14.73 3.83
N ILE A 63 16.93 -13.85 4.31
CA ILE A 63 17.10 -12.50 3.79
C ILE A 63 18.42 -12.41 3.01
N PHE A 64 18.34 -12.34 1.69
CA PHE A 64 19.48 -12.01 0.84
C PHE A 64 19.79 -10.52 0.92
N GLY A 65 21.07 -10.17 1.17
CA GLY A 65 21.46 -8.78 1.38
C GLY A 65 21.11 -8.25 2.77
N VAL A 66 21.13 -9.11 3.78
CA VAL A 66 20.73 -8.78 5.16
C VAL A 66 21.54 -7.65 5.79
N THR A 67 22.74 -7.35 5.27
CA THR A 67 23.59 -6.24 5.74
C THR A 67 23.20 -4.86 5.18
N GLY A 68 22.17 -4.80 4.34
CA GLY A 68 21.68 -3.58 3.74
C GLY A 68 20.82 -2.72 4.69
N ASP A 69 20.65 -1.44 4.34
CA ASP A 69 19.87 -0.47 5.12
C ASP A 69 18.40 -0.89 5.32
N LEU A 70 17.78 -1.48 4.28
CA LEU A 70 16.38 -1.93 4.38
C LEU A 70 16.25 -3.03 5.43
N SER A 71 17.15 -4.02 5.40
CA SER A 71 17.15 -5.11 6.37
C SER A 71 17.34 -4.58 7.79
N ARG A 72 18.33 -3.72 8.00
CA ARG A 72 18.65 -3.17 9.32
C ARG A 72 17.52 -2.28 9.88
N LYS A 73 16.96 -1.39 9.04
CA LYS A 73 16.01 -0.37 9.51
C LYS A 73 14.55 -0.83 9.48
N LYS A 74 14.22 -1.89 8.74
CA LYS A 74 12.84 -2.30 8.50
C LYS A 74 12.59 -3.79 8.70
N LEU A 75 13.29 -4.68 7.97
CA LEU A 75 12.92 -6.10 7.95
C LEU A 75 13.20 -6.78 9.27
N VAL A 76 14.41 -6.63 9.80
CA VAL A 76 14.82 -7.25 11.07
C VAL A 76 14.02 -6.71 12.25
N PRO A 77 13.82 -5.39 12.42
CA PRO A 77 12.93 -4.85 13.44
C PRO A 77 11.49 -5.36 13.31
N ALA A 78 10.95 -5.46 12.09
CA ALA A 78 9.61 -5.99 11.86
C ALA A 78 9.47 -7.47 12.26
N VAL A 79 10.48 -8.29 11.98
CA VAL A 79 10.52 -9.69 12.43
C VAL A 79 10.50 -9.76 13.96
N TYR A 80 11.29 -8.91 14.64
CA TYR A 80 11.28 -8.85 16.10
C TYR A 80 9.92 -8.39 16.65
N ASP A 81 9.33 -7.33 16.08
CA ASP A 81 8.03 -6.82 16.49
C ASP A 81 6.93 -7.88 16.33
N LEU A 82 6.95 -8.66 15.25
CA LEU A 82 6.06 -9.80 15.05
C LEU A 82 6.27 -10.90 16.12
N ALA A 83 7.53 -11.24 16.43
CA ALA A 83 7.85 -12.20 17.48
C ALA A 83 7.37 -11.71 18.85
N ASN A 84 7.62 -10.43 19.18
CA ASN A 84 7.24 -9.82 20.44
C ASN A 84 5.71 -9.72 20.62
N ARG A 85 4.95 -9.64 19.52
CA ARG A 85 3.48 -9.69 19.51
C ARG A 85 2.94 -11.13 19.55
N GLY A 86 3.79 -12.15 19.53
CA GLY A 86 3.38 -13.57 19.49
C GLY A 86 2.80 -14.01 18.15
N LEU A 87 3.11 -13.31 17.05
CA LEU A 87 2.59 -13.60 15.71
C LEU A 87 3.49 -14.54 14.89
N LEU A 88 4.70 -14.85 15.37
CA LEU A 88 5.59 -15.85 14.81
C LEU A 88 5.57 -17.14 15.63
N PRO A 89 5.80 -18.32 15.00
CA PRO A 89 5.88 -19.58 15.72
C PRO A 89 7.12 -19.63 16.62
N PRO A 90 7.11 -20.40 17.73
CA PRO A 90 8.24 -20.51 18.62
C PRO A 90 9.53 -20.99 17.94
N GLY A 91 9.41 -21.86 16.92
CA GLY A 91 10.52 -22.37 16.13
C GLY A 91 10.88 -21.54 14.91
N PHE A 92 10.41 -20.28 14.82
CA PHE A 92 10.73 -19.41 13.70
C PHE A 92 12.25 -19.27 13.54
N SER A 93 12.72 -19.33 12.29
CA SER A 93 14.15 -19.26 11.96
C SER A 93 14.43 -18.09 11.02
N LEU A 94 15.49 -17.33 11.29
CA LEU A 94 15.92 -16.19 10.51
C LEU A 94 17.33 -16.43 9.96
N LEU A 95 17.47 -16.51 8.64
CA LEU A 95 18.76 -16.69 7.99
C LEU A 95 19.17 -15.41 7.26
N GLY A 96 20.39 -14.96 7.49
CA GLY A 96 21.00 -13.85 6.77
C GLY A 96 21.99 -14.36 5.73
N PHE A 97 21.92 -13.84 4.50
CA PHE A 97 22.87 -14.15 3.42
C PHE A 97 23.52 -12.85 2.92
N ALA A 98 24.83 -12.76 3.03
CA ALA A 98 25.60 -11.59 2.53
C ALA A 98 27.10 -11.88 2.42
N ARG A 99 27.85 -10.95 1.76
CA ARG A 99 29.29 -11.06 1.50
C ARG A 99 30.20 -10.75 2.70
N ARG A 100 29.67 -10.66 3.92
CA ARG A 100 30.49 -10.42 5.11
C ARG A 100 31.06 -11.73 5.62
N ASP A 101 32.25 -11.67 6.17
CA ASP A 101 32.85 -12.80 6.87
C ASP A 101 32.43 -12.74 8.34
N TRP A 102 31.15 -13.12 8.58
CA TRP A 102 30.51 -13.13 9.90
C TRP A 102 30.18 -14.56 10.30
N GLU A 103 30.25 -14.79 11.60
CA GLU A 103 29.65 -15.96 12.23
C GLU A 103 28.21 -15.68 12.68
N ASP A 104 27.48 -16.70 13.10
CA ASP A 104 26.11 -16.58 13.62
C ASP A 104 26.01 -15.56 14.78
N GLN A 105 27.06 -15.48 15.62
CA GLN A 105 27.11 -14.56 16.77
C GLN A 105 27.23 -13.09 16.31
N ASP A 106 28.06 -12.82 15.29
CA ASP A 106 28.20 -11.47 14.72
C ASP A 106 26.87 -11.00 14.10
N PHE A 107 26.22 -11.91 13.37
CA PHE A 107 24.91 -11.65 12.79
C PHE A 107 23.86 -11.37 13.87
N ALA A 108 23.78 -12.20 14.90
CA ALA A 108 22.87 -12.00 16.02
C ALA A 108 23.13 -10.66 16.73
N GLN A 109 24.39 -10.26 16.90
CA GLN A 109 24.71 -8.95 17.49
C GLN A 109 24.24 -7.78 16.64
N VAL A 110 24.45 -7.83 15.31
CA VAL A 110 23.99 -6.79 14.38
C VAL A 110 22.47 -6.69 14.35
N VAL A 111 21.78 -7.83 14.37
CA VAL A 111 20.31 -7.89 14.48
C VAL A 111 19.84 -7.31 15.80
N HIS A 112 20.47 -7.66 16.92
CA HIS A 112 20.14 -7.12 18.24
C HIS A 112 20.23 -5.59 18.29
N ASP A 113 21.32 -5.04 17.77
CA ASP A 113 21.52 -3.59 17.76
C ASP A 113 20.48 -2.88 16.87
N ALA A 114 20.17 -3.46 15.70
CA ALA A 114 19.14 -2.95 14.80
C ALA A 114 17.73 -2.99 15.45
N VAL A 115 17.41 -4.05 16.17
CA VAL A 115 16.16 -4.18 16.93
C VAL A 115 16.07 -3.11 18.02
N LYS A 116 17.13 -2.94 18.82
CA LYS A 116 17.16 -1.90 19.87
C LYS A 116 17.03 -0.48 19.34
N GLU A 117 17.56 -0.22 18.14
CA GLU A 117 17.51 1.11 17.52
C GLU A 117 16.16 1.39 16.82
N HIS A 118 15.52 0.36 16.22
CA HIS A 118 14.45 0.58 15.26
C HIS A 118 13.15 -0.16 15.54
N ALA A 119 13.11 -1.13 16.48
CA ALA A 119 11.87 -1.81 16.83
C ALA A 119 10.84 -0.85 17.43
N ARG A 120 9.58 -1.10 17.19
CA ARG A 120 8.45 -0.27 17.67
C ARG A 120 7.87 -0.78 18.99
N THR A 121 8.07 -2.07 19.27
CA THR A 121 7.68 -2.67 20.55
C THR A 121 8.82 -2.62 21.56
N PRO A 122 8.52 -2.57 22.87
CA PRO A 122 9.56 -2.61 23.88
C PRO A 122 10.41 -3.87 23.76
N PHE A 123 11.74 -3.70 23.93
CA PHE A 123 12.65 -4.85 23.89
C PHE A 123 12.44 -5.77 25.08
N ARG A 124 12.32 -7.08 24.82
CA ARG A 124 12.15 -8.15 25.80
C ARG A 124 13.20 -9.23 25.60
N GLU A 125 13.97 -9.51 26.65
CA GLU A 125 15.09 -10.42 26.59
C GLU A 125 14.67 -11.85 26.24
N GLU A 126 13.53 -12.33 26.77
CA GLU A 126 13.04 -13.70 26.52
C GLU A 126 12.67 -13.91 25.05
N VAL A 127 12.06 -12.87 24.43
CA VAL A 127 11.70 -12.91 22.99
C VAL A 127 12.95 -12.89 22.13
N TRP A 128 13.94 -12.08 22.54
CA TRP A 128 15.23 -12.01 21.86
C TRP A 128 15.97 -13.34 21.90
N GLN A 129 16.10 -13.95 23.07
CA GLN A 129 16.77 -15.24 23.26
C GLN A 129 16.12 -16.32 22.37
N GLN A 130 14.81 -16.42 22.40
CA GLN A 130 14.08 -17.38 21.57
C GLN A 130 14.29 -17.17 20.07
N LEU A 131 14.29 -15.91 19.61
CA LEU A 131 14.50 -15.57 18.21
C LEU A 131 15.94 -15.83 17.77
N SER A 132 16.93 -15.45 18.61
CA SER A 132 18.35 -15.58 18.31
C SER A 132 18.84 -17.01 18.19
N GLU A 133 18.24 -17.96 18.89
CA GLU A 133 18.53 -19.39 18.75
C GLU A 133 18.29 -19.91 17.31
N GLY A 134 17.31 -19.33 16.60
CA GLY A 134 16.97 -19.66 15.22
C GLY A 134 17.71 -18.83 14.17
N MET A 135 18.71 -18.05 14.55
CA MET A 135 19.49 -17.23 13.62
C MET A 135 20.68 -17.99 13.06
N ARG A 136 20.90 -17.84 11.73
CA ARG A 136 22.10 -18.36 11.04
C ARG A 136 22.55 -17.33 10.02
N PHE A 137 23.85 -17.26 9.81
CA PHE A 137 24.45 -16.42 8.79
C PHE A 137 25.20 -17.26 7.77
N ILE A 138 24.96 -16.95 6.49
CA ILE A 138 25.63 -17.60 5.37
C ILE A 138 26.51 -16.58 4.66
N PRO A 139 27.83 -16.66 4.83
CA PRO A 139 28.77 -15.79 4.10
C PRO A 139 28.89 -16.26 2.66
N GLY A 140 28.74 -15.34 1.68
CA GLY A 140 28.92 -15.66 0.28
C GLY A 140 28.41 -14.61 -0.68
N ASP A 141 28.82 -14.73 -1.95
CA ASP A 141 28.27 -13.94 -3.05
C ASP A 141 27.11 -14.69 -3.73
N PHE A 142 26.31 -13.96 -4.51
CA PHE A 142 25.11 -14.51 -5.15
C PHE A 142 25.41 -15.48 -6.31
N ASP A 143 26.67 -15.73 -6.64
CA ASP A 143 27.11 -16.75 -7.60
C ASP A 143 27.98 -17.85 -6.96
N ASP A 144 28.14 -17.82 -5.67
CA ASP A 144 28.93 -18.81 -4.93
C ASP A 144 28.09 -20.08 -4.65
N ASP A 145 28.31 -21.12 -5.43
CA ASP A 145 27.65 -22.42 -5.27
C ASP A 145 27.86 -23.01 -3.87
N HIS A 146 29.05 -22.83 -3.29
CA HIS A 146 29.34 -23.34 -1.95
C HIS A 146 28.47 -22.64 -0.88
N ALA A 147 28.27 -21.33 -0.98
CA ALA A 147 27.41 -20.61 -0.08
C ALA A 147 25.94 -21.06 -0.18
N PHE A 148 25.45 -21.38 -1.38
CA PHE A 148 24.10 -21.94 -1.53
C PHE A 148 23.97 -23.38 -1.02
N GLU A 149 25.04 -24.18 -1.12
CA GLU A 149 25.09 -25.50 -0.44
C GLU A 149 25.06 -25.37 1.09
N GLN A 150 25.79 -24.39 1.64
CA GLN A 150 25.74 -24.08 3.08
C GLN A 150 24.34 -23.58 3.48
N LEU A 151 23.72 -22.71 2.69
CA LEU A 151 22.35 -22.26 2.93
C LEU A 151 21.38 -23.46 2.97
N ARG A 152 21.49 -24.39 2.04
CA ARG A 152 20.67 -25.60 2.03
C ARG A 152 20.85 -26.44 3.29
N LYS A 153 22.11 -26.69 3.70
CA LYS A 153 22.38 -27.40 4.95
C LYS A 153 21.79 -26.71 6.18
N ALA A 154 21.93 -25.37 6.27
CA ALA A 154 21.37 -24.61 7.36
C ALA A 154 19.83 -24.67 7.38
N VAL A 155 19.17 -24.65 6.22
CA VAL A 155 17.72 -24.84 6.10
C VAL A 155 17.32 -26.23 6.60
N ASP A 156 18.00 -27.30 6.18
CA ASP A 156 17.72 -28.68 6.57
C ASP A 156 17.96 -28.87 8.10
N GLU A 157 19.03 -28.32 8.65
CA GLU A 157 19.35 -28.36 10.09
C GLU A 157 18.31 -27.63 10.93
N LEU A 158 17.87 -26.43 10.50
CA LEU A 158 16.84 -25.66 11.20
C LEU A 158 15.46 -26.34 11.07
N ASP A 159 15.18 -26.97 9.97
CA ASP A 159 13.94 -27.75 9.82
C ASP A 159 13.90 -28.89 10.85
N ALA A 160 14.99 -29.64 10.99
CA ALA A 160 15.10 -30.74 11.95
C ALA A 160 15.09 -30.26 13.42
N SER A 161 15.78 -29.15 13.73
CA SER A 161 15.99 -28.71 15.12
C SER A 161 14.92 -27.74 15.63
N ARG A 162 14.31 -26.93 14.74
CA ARG A 162 13.33 -25.89 15.09
C ARG A 162 11.92 -26.22 14.61
N GLY A 163 11.75 -27.21 13.74
CA GLY A 163 10.47 -27.67 13.23
C GLY A 163 9.80 -26.64 12.31
N THR A 164 10.55 -26.08 11.35
CA THR A 164 10.00 -25.13 10.36
C THR A 164 9.06 -25.79 9.34
N SER A 165 8.96 -27.11 9.38
CA SER A 165 8.11 -27.94 8.50
C SER A 165 8.41 -27.73 7.02
N GLY A 166 9.67 -27.49 6.67
CA GLY A 166 10.08 -27.21 5.31
C GLY A 166 9.57 -25.90 4.72
N ASN A 167 8.98 -24.99 5.49
CA ASN A 167 8.38 -23.75 4.99
C ASN A 167 9.38 -22.60 5.07
N TYR A 168 9.73 -22.04 3.91
CA TYR A 168 10.67 -20.91 3.85
C TYR A 168 10.25 -19.82 2.86
N ALA A 169 10.37 -18.57 3.30
CA ALA A 169 10.32 -17.41 2.44
C ALA A 169 11.73 -16.90 2.14
N PHE A 170 12.01 -16.60 0.87
CA PHE A 170 13.29 -16.06 0.39
C PHE A 170 13.10 -14.60 0.04
N TYR A 171 13.62 -13.71 0.89
CA TYR A 171 13.47 -12.26 0.74
C TYR A 171 14.67 -11.67 0.01
N LEU A 172 14.45 -11.12 -1.18
CA LEU A 172 15.49 -10.54 -2.02
C LEU A 172 15.66 -9.04 -1.70
N SER A 173 16.38 -8.73 -0.61
CA SER A 173 16.76 -7.37 -0.22
C SER A 173 18.10 -6.96 -0.86
N VAL A 174 18.20 -7.16 -2.18
CA VAL A 174 19.41 -6.93 -2.97
C VAL A 174 19.12 -6.04 -4.18
N PRO A 175 20.13 -5.41 -4.80
CA PRO A 175 19.91 -4.67 -6.04
C PRO A 175 19.26 -5.54 -7.12
N PRO A 176 18.34 -5.01 -7.94
CA PRO A 176 17.51 -5.77 -8.89
C PRO A 176 18.31 -6.62 -9.89
N ARG A 177 19.50 -6.17 -10.27
CA ARG A 177 20.39 -6.92 -11.17
C ARG A 177 20.79 -8.29 -10.64
N PHE A 178 20.63 -8.55 -9.34
CA PHE A 178 20.94 -9.84 -8.72
C PHE A 178 19.72 -10.75 -8.57
N PHE A 179 18.49 -10.26 -8.76
CA PHE A 179 17.29 -11.09 -8.64
C PHE A 179 17.33 -12.34 -9.51
N PRO A 180 17.65 -12.24 -10.83
CA PRO A 180 17.75 -13.42 -11.68
C PRO A 180 18.75 -14.44 -11.16
N LYS A 181 19.89 -13.97 -10.68
CA LYS A 181 20.99 -14.82 -10.22
C LYS A 181 20.61 -15.59 -8.96
N VAL A 182 20.06 -14.89 -7.95
CA VAL A 182 19.60 -15.51 -6.70
C VAL A 182 18.52 -16.56 -6.98
N VAL A 183 17.54 -16.23 -7.81
CA VAL A 183 16.43 -17.12 -8.15
C VAL A 183 16.94 -18.38 -8.86
N GLN A 184 17.87 -18.25 -9.82
CA GLN A 184 18.47 -19.38 -10.50
C GLN A 184 19.31 -20.26 -9.57
N GLN A 185 20.04 -19.69 -8.62
CA GLN A 185 20.78 -20.42 -7.61
C GLN A 185 19.85 -21.18 -6.65
N LEU A 186 18.75 -20.57 -6.25
CA LEU A 186 17.72 -21.25 -5.44
C LEU A 186 17.20 -22.51 -6.16
N LYS A 187 16.92 -22.42 -7.46
CA LYS A 187 16.53 -23.57 -8.29
C LYS A 187 17.62 -24.63 -8.34
N LYS A 188 18.83 -24.21 -8.70
CA LYS A 188 20.00 -25.10 -8.89
C LYS A 188 20.28 -25.96 -7.66
N HIS A 189 20.14 -25.38 -6.48
CA HIS A 189 20.42 -26.06 -5.22
C HIS A 189 19.17 -26.69 -4.57
N GLY A 190 18.02 -26.75 -5.28
CA GLY A 190 16.76 -27.36 -4.80
C GLY A 190 16.15 -26.63 -3.61
N LEU A 191 16.51 -25.35 -3.40
CA LEU A 191 15.94 -24.52 -2.32
C LEU A 191 14.54 -23.99 -2.67
N ALA A 192 14.23 -23.86 -3.95
CA ALA A 192 12.91 -23.47 -4.43
C ALA A 192 11.88 -24.60 -4.38
N ASP A 193 12.33 -25.85 -4.33
CA ASP A 193 11.46 -27.03 -4.30
C ASP A 193 10.93 -27.24 -2.88
N ALA A 194 9.61 -27.24 -2.72
CA ALA A 194 8.97 -27.48 -1.44
C ALA A 194 8.75 -28.99 -1.23
N PRO A 195 9.10 -29.56 -0.07
CA PRO A 195 8.64 -30.88 0.32
C PRO A 195 7.10 -30.98 0.31
N GLU A 196 6.56 -32.19 0.22
CA GLU A 196 5.11 -32.40 0.23
C GLU A 196 4.48 -31.82 1.51
N GLY A 197 3.41 -31.02 1.35
CA GLY A 197 2.73 -30.36 2.46
C GLY A 197 3.40 -29.07 2.96
N SER A 198 4.52 -28.67 2.35
CA SER A 198 5.23 -27.44 2.69
C SER A 198 5.15 -26.40 1.55
N TRP A 199 5.73 -25.22 1.79
CA TRP A 199 5.74 -24.14 0.80
C TRP A 199 7.11 -23.45 0.70
N ARG A 200 7.39 -22.90 -0.49
CA ARG A 200 8.49 -21.99 -0.76
C ARG A 200 7.92 -20.71 -1.37
N ARG A 201 8.39 -19.54 -0.93
CA ARG A 201 7.92 -18.25 -1.41
C ARG A 201 9.08 -17.32 -1.69
N ALA A 202 9.00 -16.60 -2.80
CA ALA A 202 9.96 -15.57 -3.15
C ALA A 202 9.36 -14.20 -2.85
N VAL A 203 10.11 -13.35 -2.13
CA VAL A 203 9.72 -11.97 -1.83
C VAL A 203 10.66 -11.04 -2.56
N ILE A 204 10.11 -10.18 -3.41
CA ILE A 204 10.87 -9.32 -4.32
C ILE A 204 10.56 -7.86 -4.02
N GLU A 205 11.60 -7.07 -3.76
CA GLU A 205 11.52 -5.63 -3.59
C GLU A 205 11.45 -4.89 -4.93
N LYS A 206 10.90 -3.68 -4.92
CA LYS A 206 10.99 -2.77 -6.05
C LYS A 206 12.45 -2.31 -6.30
N PRO A 207 12.77 -1.94 -7.53
CA PRO A 207 11.94 -1.84 -8.73
C PRO A 207 11.74 -3.19 -9.46
N PHE A 208 10.56 -3.34 -10.06
CA PHE A 208 10.20 -4.51 -10.87
C PHE A 208 10.45 -4.20 -12.35
N GLY A 209 11.72 -4.19 -12.76
CA GLY A 209 12.15 -3.65 -14.04
C GLY A 209 12.31 -2.12 -14.03
N HIS A 210 12.74 -1.57 -15.15
CA HIS A 210 12.85 -0.13 -15.42
C HIS A 210 12.03 0.32 -16.64
N ASP A 211 11.43 -0.64 -17.34
CA ASP A 211 10.47 -0.54 -18.44
C ASP A 211 9.69 -1.85 -18.56
N LEU A 212 8.70 -1.90 -19.45
CA LEU A 212 7.87 -3.08 -19.68
C LEU A 212 8.71 -4.32 -20.05
N ARG A 213 9.70 -4.14 -20.92
CA ARG A 213 10.53 -5.25 -21.42
C ARG A 213 11.32 -5.89 -20.27
N SER A 214 12.02 -5.09 -19.49
CA SER A 214 12.82 -5.59 -18.36
C SER A 214 11.96 -6.18 -17.24
N ALA A 215 10.73 -5.66 -17.05
CA ALA A 215 9.76 -6.26 -16.14
C ALA A 215 9.31 -7.65 -16.62
N GLN A 216 9.02 -7.81 -17.90
CA GLN A 216 8.66 -9.10 -18.49
C GLN A 216 9.83 -10.10 -18.45
N GLU A 217 11.04 -9.66 -18.73
CA GLU A 217 12.26 -10.49 -18.63
C GLU A 217 12.45 -10.98 -17.18
N LEU A 218 12.31 -10.08 -16.17
CA LEU A 218 12.39 -10.47 -14.77
C LEU A 218 11.27 -11.45 -14.38
N ASN A 219 10.04 -11.20 -14.81
CA ASN A 219 8.92 -12.07 -14.54
C ASN A 219 9.13 -13.47 -15.13
N ALA A 220 9.61 -13.57 -16.38
CA ALA A 220 9.89 -14.84 -17.03
C ALA A 220 10.92 -15.66 -16.22
N ILE A 221 12.03 -15.04 -15.80
CA ILE A 221 13.07 -15.72 -15.01
C ILE A 221 12.54 -16.19 -13.65
N VAL A 222 11.76 -15.36 -12.97
CA VAL A 222 11.19 -15.71 -11.66
C VAL A 222 10.18 -16.84 -11.79
N HIS A 223 9.34 -16.80 -12.83
CA HIS A 223 8.31 -17.82 -13.08
C HIS A 223 8.84 -19.14 -13.65
N GLU A 224 10.09 -19.20 -14.11
CA GLU A 224 10.78 -20.47 -14.39
C GLU A 224 11.07 -21.27 -13.10
N VAL A 225 10.99 -20.63 -11.92
CA VAL A 225 11.43 -21.19 -10.63
C VAL A 225 10.28 -21.26 -9.62
N PHE A 226 9.46 -20.21 -9.56
CA PHE A 226 8.35 -20.08 -8.62
C PHE A 226 7.04 -19.87 -9.38
N GLU A 227 6.01 -20.59 -8.97
CA GLU A 227 4.66 -20.33 -9.49
C GLU A 227 4.20 -18.90 -9.13
N PRO A 228 3.31 -18.28 -9.94
CA PRO A 228 2.86 -16.91 -9.70
C PRO A 228 2.33 -16.64 -8.27
N GLU A 229 1.70 -17.64 -7.66
CA GLU A 229 1.13 -17.59 -6.30
C GLU A 229 2.20 -17.62 -5.21
N GLN A 230 3.41 -18.10 -5.54
CA GLN A 230 4.55 -18.16 -4.62
C GLN A 230 5.38 -16.87 -4.62
N VAL A 231 5.07 -15.92 -5.52
CA VAL A 231 5.85 -14.68 -5.69
C VAL A 231 5.14 -13.49 -5.08
N PHE A 232 5.75 -12.90 -4.07
CA PHE A 232 5.26 -11.74 -3.32
C PHE A 232 6.09 -10.50 -3.67
N ARG A 233 5.51 -9.59 -4.45
CA ARG A 233 6.15 -8.31 -4.82
C ARG A 233 5.80 -7.25 -3.79
N ILE A 234 6.81 -6.62 -3.20
CA ILE A 234 6.61 -5.64 -2.15
C ILE A 234 6.27 -4.27 -2.73
N ASP A 235 5.05 -3.81 -2.48
CA ASP A 235 4.70 -2.42 -2.48
C ASP A 235 4.27 -2.04 -1.05
N HIS A 236 5.16 -1.41 -0.30
CA HIS A 236 4.94 -1.11 1.11
C HIS A 236 3.77 -0.15 1.37
N TYR A 237 3.28 0.57 0.35
CA TYR A 237 2.07 1.39 0.48
C TYR A 237 0.82 0.53 0.65
N LEU A 238 0.76 -0.62 -0.01
CA LEU A 238 -0.37 -1.54 0.14
C LEU A 238 -0.46 -2.16 1.54
N GLY A 239 0.67 -2.23 2.25
CA GLY A 239 0.71 -2.67 3.66
C GLY A 239 0.21 -1.63 4.68
N LYS A 240 -0.09 -0.39 4.26
CA LYS A 240 -0.60 0.65 5.16
C LYS A 240 -2.10 0.48 5.44
N GLU A 241 -2.49 0.59 6.71
CA GLU A 241 -3.90 0.49 7.13
C GLU A 241 -4.80 1.49 6.40
N THR A 242 -4.35 2.71 6.20
CA THR A 242 -5.10 3.76 5.49
C THR A 242 -5.32 3.44 4.02
N VAL A 243 -4.41 2.71 3.38
CA VAL A 243 -4.59 2.25 1.99
C VAL A 243 -5.62 1.12 1.93
N GLN A 244 -5.56 0.17 2.86
CA GLN A 244 -6.56 -0.89 2.97
C GLN A 244 -7.94 -0.33 3.31
N ASN A 245 -7.99 0.74 4.11
CA ASN A 245 -9.24 1.42 4.46
C ASN A 245 -9.97 2.04 3.27
N ILE A 246 -9.32 2.28 2.13
CA ILE A 246 -10.00 2.70 0.89
C ILE A 246 -11.11 1.70 0.54
N LEU A 247 -10.82 0.41 0.65
CA LEU A 247 -11.78 -0.66 0.35
C LEU A 247 -12.89 -0.71 1.38
N ALA A 248 -12.57 -0.59 2.68
CA ALA A 248 -13.57 -0.54 3.74
C ALA A 248 -14.46 0.71 3.61
N LEU A 249 -13.86 1.88 3.35
CA LEU A 249 -14.60 3.12 3.13
C LEU A 249 -15.62 2.98 2.01
N ARG A 250 -15.20 2.42 0.89
CA ARG A 250 -16.04 2.27 -0.30
C ARG A 250 -17.09 1.18 -0.12
N PHE A 251 -16.68 -0.02 0.23
CA PHE A 251 -17.53 -1.22 0.09
C PHE A 251 -18.27 -1.62 1.38
N ALA A 252 -17.88 -1.10 2.54
CA ALA A 252 -18.64 -1.30 3.77
C ALA A 252 -19.65 -0.16 4.09
N ASN A 253 -19.64 0.93 3.29
CA ASN A 253 -20.43 2.13 3.59
C ASN A 253 -21.30 2.55 2.41
N GLN A 254 -22.61 2.29 2.51
CA GLN A 254 -23.60 2.60 1.48
C GLN A 254 -23.68 4.09 1.12
N MET A 255 -23.19 4.98 1.95
CA MET A 255 -23.21 6.42 1.67
C MET A 255 -22.17 6.89 0.67
N PHE A 256 -21.08 6.13 0.45
CA PHE A 256 -19.98 6.51 -0.45
C PHE A 256 -20.08 5.83 -1.83
N GLU A 257 -20.29 4.54 -1.89
CA GLU A 257 -20.21 3.78 -3.15
C GLU A 257 -21.20 4.27 -4.23
N PRO A 258 -22.48 4.63 -3.94
CA PRO A 258 -23.41 5.13 -4.96
C PRO A 258 -22.98 6.43 -5.63
N VAL A 259 -22.19 7.27 -4.94
CA VAL A 259 -21.71 8.56 -5.47
C VAL A 259 -20.27 8.48 -6.02
N TRP A 260 -19.63 7.30 -5.96
CA TRP A 260 -18.24 7.08 -6.35
C TRP A 260 -18.12 6.77 -7.86
N ASN A 261 -18.60 7.69 -8.69
CA ASN A 261 -18.63 7.50 -10.14
C ASN A 261 -18.76 8.84 -10.89
N ARG A 262 -18.66 8.78 -12.21
CA ARG A 262 -18.71 9.94 -13.12
C ARG A 262 -19.95 10.84 -13.02
N SER A 263 -21.04 10.36 -12.45
CA SER A 263 -22.25 11.17 -12.28
C SER A 263 -22.13 12.19 -11.15
N PHE A 264 -21.21 11.97 -10.21
CA PHE A 264 -21.02 12.80 -9.04
C PHE A 264 -19.60 13.32 -8.89
N VAL A 265 -18.58 12.56 -9.32
CA VAL A 265 -17.18 12.94 -9.21
C VAL A 265 -16.78 13.82 -10.39
N ASP A 266 -16.16 14.95 -10.09
CA ASP A 266 -15.57 15.86 -11.06
C ASP A 266 -14.17 15.44 -11.48
N HIS A 267 -13.31 15.11 -10.50
CA HIS A 267 -11.96 14.62 -10.73
C HIS A 267 -11.39 13.93 -9.49
N VAL A 268 -10.29 13.20 -9.68
CA VAL A 268 -9.51 12.60 -8.60
C VAL A 268 -8.09 13.13 -8.65
N GLN A 269 -7.53 13.49 -7.49
CA GLN A 269 -6.11 13.86 -7.34
C GLN A 269 -5.42 12.89 -6.39
N ILE A 270 -4.28 12.34 -6.82
CA ILE A 270 -3.44 11.47 -5.99
C ILE A 270 -2.07 12.13 -5.88
N THR A 271 -1.71 12.56 -4.69
CA THR A 271 -0.46 13.26 -4.40
C THR A 271 0.42 12.43 -3.48
N MET A 272 1.68 12.24 -3.86
CA MET A 272 2.74 11.73 -2.98
C MET A 272 3.91 12.71 -3.01
N ALA A 273 4.01 13.53 -1.98
CA ALA A 273 5.03 14.57 -1.85
C ALA A 273 6.04 14.21 -0.78
N GLU A 274 7.31 14.47 -1.05
CA GLU A 274 8.42 14.34 -0.12
C GLU A 274 9.09 15.70 0.07
N ASP A 275 9.38 16.09 1.31
CA ASP A 275 10.08 17.33 1.66
C ASP A 275 11.62 17.17 1.68
N ILE A 276 12.10 15.95 1.49
CA ILE A 276 13.53 15.60 1.42
C ILE A 276 14.01 15.49 -0.03
N GLY A 277 15.32 15.67 -0.25
CA GLY A 277 16.00 15.39 -1.52
C GLY A 277 16.38 13.93 -1.68
N ILE A 278 17.33 13.65 -2.59
CA ILE A 278 17.79 12.27 -2.86
C ILE A 278 18.66 11.67 -1.75
N GLY A 279 19.19 12.49 -0.82
CA GLY A 279 19.83 12.04 0.42
C GLY A 279 21.02 11.10 0.23
N GLY A 280 21.98 11.42 -0.63
CA GLY A 280 23.17 10.60 -0.89
C GLY A 280 22.93 9.34 -1.74
N ARG A 281 21.72 9.15 -2.30
CA ARG A 281 21.36 8.02 -3.16
C ARG A 281 21.48 8.32 -4.66
N ALA A 282 22.41 9.21 -5.05
CA ALA A 282 22.60 9.63 -6.43
C ALA A 282 22.75 8.42 -7.38
N GLY A 283 23.62 7.47 -7.06
CA GLY A 283 23.87 6.29 -7.90
C GLY A 283 22.67 5.32 -8.06
N TYR A 284 21.64 5.48 -7.23
CA TYR A 284 20.37 4.76 -7.39
C TYR A 284 19.33 5.61 -8.14
N TYR A 285 19.21 6.89 -7.76
CA TYR A 285 18.10 7.74 -8.20
C TYR A 285 18.31 8.31 -9.60
N ASP A 286 19.57 8.64 -9.96
CA ASP A 286 19.88 9.18 -11.29
C ASP A 286 19.65 8.12 -12.36
N GLY A 287 18.84 8.46 -13.34
CA GLY A 287 18.34 7.55 -14.36
C GLY A 287 17.05 6.80 -14.02
N ILE A 288 16.60 6.81 -12.75
CA ILE A 288 15.27 6.26 -12.38
C ILE A 288 14.21 7.37 -12.47
N GLY A 289 14.35 8.42 -11.68
CA GLY A 289 13.42 9.53 -11.64
C GLY A 289 12.16 9.30 -10.81
N ALA A 290 11.41 10.38 -10.60
CA ALA A 290 10.22 10.39 -9.73
C ALA A 290 9.07 9.54 -10.32
N ALA A 291 8.92 9.53 -11.64
CA ALA A 291 7.83 8.80 -12.28
C ALA A 291 8.00 7.28 -12.12
N ARG A 292 9.18 6.75 -12.40
CA ARG A 292 9.47 5.31 -12.21
C ARG A 292 9.52 4.91 -10.75
N ASP A 293 10.09 5.79 -9.88
CA ASP A 293 10.22 5.47 -8.45
C ASP A 293 8.86 5.43 -7.73
N VAL A 294 7.88 6.23 -8.16
CA VAL A 294 6.63 6.45 -7.40
C VAL A 294 5.35 6.25 -8.23
N ILE A 295 5.26 6.80 -9.45
CA ILE A 295 4.00 6.73 -10.22
C ILE A 295 3.75 5.30 -10.70
N GLN A 296 4.76 4.65 -11.28
CA GLN A 296 4.68 3.31 -11.86
C GLN A 296 4.15 2.25 -10.88
N ASN A 297 4.40 2.43 -9.61
CA ASN A 297 4.03 1.50 -8.55
C ASN A 297 2.97 2.10 -7.62
N HIS A 298 3.37 2.83 -6.60
CA HIS A 298 2.49 3.29 -5.53
C HIS A 298 1.27 4.07 -6.02
N LEU A 299 1.44 5.07 -6.94
CA LEU A 299 0.32 5.90 -7.34
C LEU A 299 -0.65 5.18 -8.26
N LEU A 300 -0.16 4.32 -9.17
CA LEU A 300 -1.04 3.50 -10.00
C LEU A 300 -1.77 2.43 -9.18
N GLN A 301 -1.16 1.89 -8.12
CA GLN A 301 -1.84 1.00 -7.18
C GLN A 301 -2.93 1.74 -6.38
N LEU A 302 -2.63 2.94 -5.84
CA LEU A 302 -3.62 3.78 -5.17
C LEU A 302 -4.77 4.18 -6.10
N MET A 303 -4.45 4.50 -7.36
CA MET A 303 -5.45 4.78 -8.40
C MET A 303 -6.33 3.56 -8.67
N ALA A 304 -5.74 2.37 -8.80
CA ALA A 304 -6.48 1.13 -9.04
C ALA A 304 -7.45 0.82 -7.89
N LEU A 305 -7.01 0.92 -6.62
CA LEU A 305 -7.86 0.72 -5.44
C LEU A 305 -8.98 1.78 -5.34
N THR A 306 -8.69 3.02 -5.73
CA THR A 306 -9.66 4.11 -5.73
C THR A 306 -10.73 3.92 -6.80
N ALA A 307 -10.35 3.36 -7.97
CA ALA A 307 -11.19 3.32 -9.17
C ALA A 307 -11.84 1.95 -9.45
N MET A 308 -11.42 0.86 -8.77
CA MET A 308 -11.92 -0.49 -9.04
C MET A 308 -13.41 -0.65 -8.72
N GLU A 309 -14.05 -1.65 -9.32
CA GLU A 309 -15.37 -2.11 -8.93
C GLU A 309 -15.29 -2.92 -7.62
N GLU A 310 -16.43 -3.12 -6.97
CA GLU A 310 -16.51 -3.99 -5.80
C GLU A 310 -16.10 -5.43 -6.18
N PRO A 311 -15.10 -6.02 -5.50
CA PRO A 311 -14.70 -7.39 -5.77
C PRO A 311 -15.77 -8.38 -5.28
N ALA A 312 -15.93 -9.50 -5.97
CA ALA A 312 -16.90 -10.55 -5.60
C ALA A 312 -16.62 -11.13 -4.20
N SER A 313 -15.36 -11.12 -3.77
CA SER A 313 -14.90 -11.55 -2.44
C SER A 313 -13.60 -10.85 -2.08
N PHE A 314 -13.30 -10.78 -0.79
CA PHE A 314 -12.06 -10.16 -0.31
C PHE A 314 -10.92 -11.19 -0.32
N ASP A 315 -10.46 -11.56 -1.51
CA ASP A 315 -9.34 -12.45 -1.77
C ASP A 315 -8.41 -11.89 -2.87
N ALA A 316 -7.19 -12.43 -2.96
CA ALA A 316 -6.17 -11.93 -3.86
C ALA A 316 -6.58 -12.00 -5.36
N ALA A 317 -7.31 -13.02 -5.78
CA ALA A 317 -7.70 -13.19 -7.18
C ALA A 317 -8.82 -12.22 -7.58
N SER A 318 -9.80 -12.02 -6.70
CA SER A 318 -10.89 -11.06 -6.89
C SER A 318 -10.38 -9.62 -6.91
N LEU A 319 -9.51 -9.25 -5.95
CA LEU A 319 -8.86 -7.93 -5.91
C LEU A 319 -7.99 -7.68 -7.14
N LEU A 320 -7.17 -8.65 -7.55
CA LEU A 320 -6.36 -8.59 -8.77
C LEU A 320 -7.23 -8.31 -10.00
N THR A 321 -8.34 -9.05 -10.13
CA THR A 321 -9.25 -8.93 -11.28
C THR A 321 -9.77 -7.51 -11.41
N GLU A 322 -10.25 -6.92 -10.31
CA GLU A 322 -10.82 -5.58 -10.34
C GLU A 322 -9.75 -4.49 -10.56
N LYS A 323 -8.58 -4.61 -9.94
CA LYS A 323 -7.46 -3.68 -10.19
C LYS A 323 -6.98 -3.73 -11.64
N LEU A 324 -6.84 -4.93 -12.22
CA LEU A 324 -6.45 -5.10 -13.62
C LEU A 324 -7.46 -4.49 -14.60
N LYS A 325 -8.76 -4.58 -14.33
CA LYS A 325 -9.78 -3.90 -15.16
C LYS A 325 -9.54 -2.39 -15.20
N VAL A 326 -9.18 -1.78 -14.07
CA VAL A 326 -8.86 -0.36 -14.04
C VAL A 326 -7.59 -0.07 -14.85
N LEU A 327 -6.48 -0.74 -14.55
CA LEU A 327 -5.19 -0.48 -15.21
C LEU A 327 -5.29 -0.64 -16.74
N ARG A 328 -6.00 -1.67 -17.23
CA ARG A 328 -6.24 -1.89 -18.67
C ARG A 328 -7.17 -0.87 -19.29
N ALA A 329 -8.05 -0.26 -18.50
CA ALA A 329 -8.93 0.80 -18.95
C ALA A 329 -8.27 2.19 -18.92
N VAL A 330 -7.07 2.32 -18.39
CA VAL A 330 -6.35 3.61 -18.39
C VAL A 330 -6.09 4.05 -19.82
N ARG A 331 -6.32 5.35 -20.07
CA ARG A 331 -6.04 6.01 -21.35
C ARG A 331 -5.13 7.20 -21.09
N LEU A 332 -4.07 7.24 -21.87
CA LEU A 332 -3.22 8.41 -21.98
C LEU A 332 -3.93 9.49 -22.78
N PRO A 333 -3.71 10.76 -22.46
CA PRO A 333 -4.21 11.86 -23.29
C PRO A 333 -3.47 11.90 -24.63
N ASP A 334 -4.14 12.36 -25.69
CA ASP A 334 -3.58 12.45 -27.04
C ASP A 334 -2.34 13.37 -27.10
N ASP A 335 -2.32 14.43 -26.30
CA ASP A 335 -1.21 15.39 -26.20
C ASP A 335 -0.49 15.24 -24.87
N LEU A 336 0.55 14.41 -24.83
CA LEU A 336 1.37 14.19 -23.63
C LEU A 336 2.07 15.49 -23.17
N GLY A 337 2.45 16.38 -24.08
CA GLY A 337 3.10 17.65 -23.74
C GLY A 337 2.24 18.61 -22.95
N ARG A 338 0.91 18.54 -23.13
CA ARG A 338 -0.05 19.38 -22.41
C ARG A 338 -0.55 18.73 -21.10
N HIS A 339 -0.42 17.43 -20.98
CA HIS A 339 -1.08 16.66 -19.92
C HIS A 339 -0.09 15.86 -19.05
N THR A 340 1.21 16.06 -19.28
CA THR A 340 2.26 15.52 -18.43
C THR A 340 3.33 16.58 -18.16
N VAL A 341 3.87 16.57 -16.95
CA VAL A 341 4.92 17.51 -16.53
C VAL A 341 5.98 16.77 -15.75
N ARG A 342 7.26 17.04 -16.05
CA ARG A 342 8.39 16.59 -15.24
C ARG A 342 9.23 17.79 -14.78
N GLY A 343 9.84 17.68 -13.60
CA GLY A 343 10.60 18.77 -13.02
C GLY A 343 11.86 18.34 -12.28
N GLN A 344 12.75 19.30 -12.03
CA GLN A 344 13.92 19.13 -11.16
C GLN A 344 13.95 20.25 -10.13
N TYR A 345 14.20 19.92 -8.84
CA TYR A 345 14.29 20.94 -7.80
C TYR A 345 15.58 21.75 -7.89
N GLU A 346 15.45 23.04 -7.64
CA GLU A 346 16.55 23.99 -7.50
C GLU A 346 16.86 24.25 -6.01
N GLY A 347 18.08 24.71 -5.73
CA GLY A 347 18.47 25.07 -4.39
C GLY A 347 17.66 26.25 -3.85
N ALA A 348 17.30 26.20 -2.57
CA ALA A 348 16.56 27.25 -1.88
C ALA A 348 16.76 27.17 -0.36
N TRP A 349 16.01 27.99 0.39
CA TRP A 349 15.83 27.82 1.83
C TRP A 349 14.61 26.94 2.09
N GLN A 350 14.81 25.82 2.81
CA GLN A 350 13.75 24.91 3.20
C GLN A 350 13.98 24.42 4.62
N GLY A 351 12.96 24.46 5.47
CA GLY A 351 13.10 24.00 6.87
C GLY A 351 14.14 24.77 7.68
N GLY A 352 14.39 26.05 7.36
CA GLY A 352 15.38 26.88 8.06
C GLY A 352 16.84 26.65 7.62
N ALA A 353 17.10 25.85 6.59
CA ALA A 353 18.42 25.59 6.05
C ALA A 353 18.50 25.83 4.54
N LYS A 354 19.70 26.18 4.05
CA LYS A 354 19.96 26.24 2.60
C LYS A 354 20.13 24.80 2.09
N VAL A 355 19.33 24.41 1.09
CA VAL A 355 19.39 23.12 0.45
C VAL A 355 19.93 23.23 -0.96
N ARG A 356 20.63 22.20 -1.44
CA ARG A 356 21.16 22.13 -2.81
C ARG A 356 20.05 21.81 -3.80
N GLY A 357 20.24 22.28 -5.05
CA GLY A 357 19.47 21.82 -6.19
C GLY A 357 19.88 20.42 -6.63
N TYR A 358 19.01 19.73 -7.40
CA TYR A 358 19.26 18.37 -7.84
C TYR A 358 20.60 18.21 -8.57
N LEU A 359 20.90 19.08 -9.50
CA LEU A 359 22.16 19.05 -10.26
C LEU A 359 23.40 19.46 -9.45
N GLU A 360 23.19 19.95 -8.21
CA GLU A 360 24.25 20.33 -7.26
C GLU A 360 24.47 19.23 -6.20
N GLU A 361 23.63 18.16 -6.22
CA GLU A 361 23.80 17.02 -5.29
C GLU A 361 25.04 16.22 -5.66
N GLU A 362 25.71 15.68 -4.65
CA GLU A 362 26.93 14.89 -4.85
C GLU A 362 26.65 13.61 -5.63
N GLY A 363 27.45 13.37 -6.69
CA GLY A 363 27.30 12.19 -7.54
C GLY A 363 26.27 12.32 -8.66
N ILE A 364 25.65 13.49 -8.83
CA ILE A 364 24.75 13.78 -9.96
C ILE A 364 25.52 14.46 -11.10
N ASP A 365 25.32 13.97 -12.33
CA ASP A 365 25.86 14.62 -13.52
C ASP A 365 25.12 15.97 -13.74
N PRO A 366 25.85 17.11 -13.88
CA PRO A 366 25.23 18.41 -14.15
C PRO A 366 24.37 18.47 -15.43
N SER A 367 24.54 17.53 -16.34
CA SER A 367 23.71 17.39 -17.55
C SER A 367 22.49 16.47 -17.37
N SER A 368 22.33 15.86 -16.22
CA SER A 368 21.26 14.89 -15.93
C SER A 368 19.88 15.47 -16.27
N ARG A 369 19.04 14.63 -16.89
CA ARG A 369 17.65 14.92 -17.22
C ARG A 369 16.67 14.12 -16.37
N THR A 370 17.14 13.46 -15.31
CA THR A 370 16.31 12.68 -14.40
C THR A 370 15.34 13.61 -13.68
N ASP A 371 14.07 13.26 -13.69
CA ASP A 371 13.02 14.01 -13.03
C ASP A 371 13.04 13.78 -11.51
N THR A 372 12.82 14.83 -10.75
CA THR A 372 12.58 14.78 -9.30
C THR A 372 11.15 15.16 -8.94
N TYR A 373 10.36 15.49 -9.94
CA TYR A 373 8.93 15.77 -9.91
C TYR A 373 8.29 15.22 -11.19
N ALA A 374 7.13 14.63 -11.03
CA ALA A 374 6.29 14.20 -12.13
C ALA A 374 4.82 14.46 -11.82
N ALA A 375 4.08 14.95 -12.80
CA ALA A 375 2.63 15.07 -12.75
C ALA A 375 2.04 14.58 -14.07
N ILE A 376 1.00 13.75 -14.02
CA ILE A 376 0.34 13.19 -15.19
C ILE A 376 -1.18 13.25 -15.02
N LYS A 377 -1.89 13.49 -16.13
CA LYS A 377 -3.33 13.39 -16.24
C LYS A 377 -3.66 12.10 -16.98
N LEU A 378 -4.49 11.26 -16.39
CA LEU A 378 -4.96 10.00 -16.95
C LEU A 378 -6.49 9.99 -17.06
N GLY A 379 -7.02 9.23 -18.00
CA GLY A 379 -8.42 8.86 -18.06
C GLY A 379 -8.61 7.37 -17.73
N VAL A 380 -9.80 6.99 -17.31
CA VAL A 380 -10.19 5.57 -17.15
C VAL A 380 -11.42 5.32 -18.01
N ASP A 381 -11.25 4.52 -19.06
CA ASP A 381 -12.24 4.32 -20.12
C ASP A 381 -13.17 3.17 -19.77
N ASN A 382 -13.97 3.37 -18.75
CA ASN A 382 -15.01 2.46 -18.33
C ASN A 382 -16.30 3.23 -17.98
N ARG A 383 -17.40 2.50 -17.73
CA ARG A 383 -18.69 3.12 -17.45
C ARG A 383 -18.70 3.96 -16.18
N ARG A 384 -17.91 3.59 -15.19
CA ARG A 384 -17.82 4.29 -13.90
C ARG A 384 -17.10 5.64 -14.03
N TRP A 385 -16.02 5.72 -14.83
CA TRP A 385 -15.07 6.83 -14.80
C TRP A 385 -14.93 7.60 -16.11
N ALA A 386 -15.57 7.17 -17.22
CA ALA A 386 -15.42 7.83 -18.51
C ALA A 386 -15.69 9.34 -18.40
N GLY A 387 -14.67 10.16 -18.75
CA GLY A 387 -14.72 11.62 -18.68
C GLY A 387 -14.27 12.22 -17.35
N VAL A 388 -13.99 11.43 -16.32
CA VAL A 388 -13.41 11.88 -15.04
C VAL A 388 -11.89 11.80 -15.12
N PRO A 389 -11.15 12.93 -15.06
CA PRO A 389 -9.70 12.88 -15.05
C PRO A 389 -9.14 12.47 -13.70
N PHE A 390 -8.07 11.69 -13.74
CA PHE A 390 -7.22 11.35 -12.60
C PHE A 390 -5.89 12.09 -12.75
N TYR A 391 -5.58 12.96 -11.77
CA TYR A 391 -4.34 13.71 -11.72
C TYR A 391 -3.43 13.08 -10.68
N LEU A 392 -2.31 12.54 -11.11
CA LEU A 392 -1.28 11.94 -10.26
C LEU A 392 -0.08 12.86 -10.22
N ARG A 393 0.45 13.14 -9.02
CA ARG A 393 1.72 13.86 -8.88
C ARG A 393 2.58 13.31 -7.76
N THR A 394 3.88 13.38 -7.99
CA THR A 394 4.90 13.10 -6.99
C THR A 394 6.07 14.05 -7.13
N GLY A 395 6.86 14.22 -6.08
CA GLY A 395 8.09 14.98 -6.16
C GLY A 395 8.85 15.04 -4.85
N LYS A 396 10.14 15.35 -4.99
CA LYS A 396 11.07 15.58 -3.87
C LYS A 396 11.23 17.07 -3.60
N ARG A 397 11.69 17.44 -2.40
CA ARG A 397 11.83 18.86 -1.99
C ARG A 397 10.56 19.68 -2.16
N LEU A 398 9.39 19.03 -2.03
CA LEU A 398 8.10 19.74 -2.01
C LEU A 398 7.84 20.38 -0.64
N GLY A 399 6.76 21.15 -0.53
CA GLY A 399 6.45 21.97 0.64
C GLY A 399 6.33 21.20 1.96
N ARG A 400 5.84 19.96 1.90
CA ARG A 400 5.81 19.02 3.03
C ARG A 400 5.70 17.58 2.56
N ARG A 401 6.03 16.65 3.44
CA ARG A 401 5.78 15.23 3.22
C ARG A 401 4.30 14.93 3.41
N VAL A 402 3.64 14.39 2.36
CA VAL A 402 2.24 14.00 2.41
C VAL A 402 1.92 12.98 1.33
N THR A 403 1.06 12.02 1.65
CA THR A 403 0.39 11.18 0.65
C THR A 403 -1.11 11.24 0.91
N GLU A 404 -1.86 11.67 -0.10
CA GLU A 404 -3.32 11.76 -0.03
C GLU A 404 -3.99 11.44 -1.36
N ILE A 405 -5.24 10.99 -1.26
CA ILE A 405 -6.16 10.81 -2.38
C ILE A 405 -7.33 11.77 -2.15
N ALA A 406 -7.59 12.69 -3.06
CA ALA A 406 -8.72 13.60 -3.01
C ALA A 406 -9.71 13.26 -4.13
N VAL A 407 -10.91 12.83 -3.76
CA VAL A 407 -12.04 12.66 -4.66
C VAL A 407 -12.90 13.92 -4.55
N VAL A 408 -12.89 14.72 -5.61
CA VAL A 408 -13.58 16.00 -5.68
C VAL A 408 -14.89 15.82 -6.44
N PHE A 409 -15.99 16.22 -5.82
CA PHE A 409 -17.32 16.04 -6.39
C PHE A 409 -17.71 17.22 -7.28
N GLN A 410 -18.64 16.98 -8.20
CA GLN A 410 -19.23 18.02 -9.04
C GLN A 410 -19.95 19.05 -8.16
N ARG A 411 -20.01 20.29 -8.64
CA ARG A 411 -20.86 21.29 -8.01
C ARG A 411 -22.33 20.89 -8.15
N ALA A 412 -23.14 21.31 -7.18
CA ALA A 412 -24.58 21.13 -7.29
C ALA A 412 -25.08 21.75 -8.62
N PRO A 413 -25.89 21.04 -9.41
CA PRO A 413 -26.33 21.53 -10.73
C PRO A 413 -27.26 22.74 -10.62
N HIS A 414 -27.85 22.97 -9.46
CA HIS A 414 -28.65 24.13 -9.11
C HIS A 414 -28.41 24.49 -7.65
N SER A 415 -28.27 25.78 -7.37
CA SER A 415 -28.22 26.32 -6.01
C SER A 415 -29.42 27.26 -5.81
N PRO A 416 -30.25 27.03 -4.78
CA PRO A 416 -31.32 27.96 -4.42
C PRO A 416 -30.82 29.19 -3.63
N PHE A 417 -29.53 29.24 -3.31
CA PHE A 417 -28.91 30.32 -2.55
C PHE A 417 -28.35 31.37 -3.46
N ASP A 418 -28.39 32.65 -3.01
CA ASP A 418 -27.81 33.78 -3.72
C ASP A 418 -26.30 33.57 -3.97
N SER A 419 -25.77 34.15 -5.03
CA SER A 419 -24.35 34.04 -5.39
C SER A 419 -23.44 34.57 -4.28
N THR A 420 -23.84 35.65 -3.59
CA THR A 420 -23.10 36.20 -2.44
C THR A 420 -23.09 35.27 -1.24
N ALA A 421 -24.14 34.45 -1.04
CA ALA A 421 -24.21 33.47 0.03
C ALA A 421 -23.29 32.24 -0.20
N THR A 422 -22.89 32.02 -1.46
CA THR A 422 -22.10 30.85 -1.89
C THR A 422 -20.71 31.20 -2.43
N GLU A 423 -20.29 32.48 -2.32
CA GLU A 423 -19.03 32.97 -2.90
C GLU A 423 -17.80 32.22 -2.41
N GLU A 424 -17.78 31.84 -1.12
CA GLU A 424 -16.68 31.08 -0.49
C GLU A 424 -16.90 29.56 -0.55
N LEU A 425 -17.94 29.07 -1.22
CA LEU A 425 -18.27 27.65 -1.22
C LEU A 425 -17.46 26.92 -2.31
N GLY A 426 -16.59 26.00 -1.86
CA GLY A 426 -15.83 25.10 -2.73
C GLY A 426 -16.63 23.88 -3.17
N GLN A 427 -15.98 23.01 -3.92
CA GLN A 427 -16.54 21.69 -4.25
C GLN A 427 -16.43 20.76 -3.03
N ASN A 428 -17.43 19.91 -2.85
CA ASN A 428 -17.35 18.86 -1.84
C ASN A 428 -16.22 17.90 -2.19
N ALA A 429 -15.56 17.35 -1.17
CA ALA A 429 -14.46 16.43 -1.38
C ALA A 429 -14.38 15.39 -0.25
N VAL A 430 -13.98 14.19 -0.60
CA VAL A 430 -13.48 13.16 0.32
C VAL A 430 -11.97 13.08 0.12
N VAL A 431 -11.22 13.31 1.18
CA VAL A 431 -9.75 13.27 1.16
C VAL A 431 -9.29 12.14 2.08
N ILE A 432 -8.67 11.13 1.51
CA ILE A 432 -8.06 10.02 2.24
C ILE A 432 -6.60 10.37 2.47
N ARG A 433 -6.22 10.59 3.73
CA ARG A 433 -4.86 10.91 4.16
C ARG A 433 -4.12 9.62 4.48
N VAL A 434 -3.13 9.28 3.66
CA VAL A 434 -2.35 8.05 3.82
C VAL A 434 -1.17 8.25 4.77
N GLN A 435 -0.54 9.42 4.75
CA GLN A 435 0.54 9.85 5.65
C GLN A 435 0.77 11.35 5.57
N PRO A 436 1.34 12.03 6.62
CA PRO A 436 1.71 11.46 7.92
C PRO A 436 0.53 11.30 8.86
N ASP A 437 -0.51 12.13 8.69
CA ASP A 437 -1.69 12.21 9.55
C ASP A 437 -2.77 11.26 9.00
N GLU A 438 -2.71 9.99 9.40
CA GLU A 438 -3.56 8.93 8.88
C GLU A 438 -5.04 9.17 9.20
N GLY A 439 -5.89 9.18 8.16
CA GLY A 439 -7.31 9.41 8.36
C GLY A 439 -8.09 9.79 7.10
N MET A 440 -9.25 10.40 7.29
CA MET A 440 -10.12 10.88 6.23
C MET A 440 -10.72 12.24 6.59
N THR A 441 -10.86 13.11 5.61
CA THR A 441 -11.55 14.40 5.72
C THR A 441 -12.69 14.46 4.71
N VAL A 442 -13.90 14.79 5.15
CA VAL A 442 -15.01 15.14 4.26
C VAL A 442 -15.23 16.65 4.31
N ARG A 443 -15.11 17.33 3.15
CA ARG A 443 -15.39 18.76 3.01
C ARG A 443 -16.76 18.99 2.40
N PHE A 444 -17.57 19.84 3.04
CA PHE A 444 -18.93 20.19 2.58
C PHE A 444 -19.32 21.59 3.05
N GLY A 445 -20.35 22.17 2.40
CA GLY A 445 -20.86 23.47 2.78
C GLY A 445 -21.80 23.44 4.00
N SER A 446 -21.65 24.40 4.91
CA SER A 446 -22.53 24.57 6.06
C SER A 446 -22.90 26.03 6.23
N LYS A 447 -24.11 26.29 6.82
CA LYS A 447 -24.54 27.63 7.13
C LYS A 447 -23.71 28.22 8.27
N VAL A 448 -23.21 29.44 8.05
CA VAL A 448 -22.56 30.22 9.11
C VAL A 448 -23.60 30.63 10.16
N PRO A 449 -23.30 30.49 11.46
CA PRO A 449 -24.20 30.96 12.53
C PRO A 449 -24.50 32.46 12.37
N GLY A 450 -25.78 32.85 12.45
CA GLY A 450 -26.22 34.24 12.31
C GLY A 450 -27.57 34.35 11.61
N THR A 451 -27.99 35.58 11.33
CA THR A 451 -29.29 35.89 10.74
C THR A 451 -29.32 35.83 9.23
N SER A 452 -28.14 35.92 8.58
CA SER A 452 -27.97 35.80 7.13
C SER A 452 -27.83 34.35 6.69
N MET A 453 -28.20 34.03 5.44
CA MET A 453 -27.97 32.76 4.80
C MET A 453 -26.60 32.80 4.10
N GLU A 454 -25.54 32.78 4.89
CA GLU A 454 -24.15 32.68 4.43
C GLU A 454 -23.69 31.21 4.54
N LEU A 455 -23.07 30.68 3.50
CA LEU A 455 -22.55 29.33 3.46
C LEU A 455 -21.02 29.35 3.37
N ARG A 456 -20.40 28.43 4.10
CA ARG A 456 -18.95 28.29 4.14
C ARG A 456 -18.54 26.82 4.16
N ASP A 457 -17.37 26.51 3.59
CA ASP A 457 -16.81 25.16 3.70
C ASP A 457 -16.47 24.81 5.14
N VAL A 458 -16.87 23.60 5.54
CA VAL A 458 -16.49 22.98 6.81
C VAL A 458 -15.93 21.59 6.52
N THR A 459 -15.20 21.03 7.49
CA THR A 459 -14.65 19.69 7.42
C THR A 459 -15.17 18.82 8.54
N MET A 460 -15.36 17.54 8.21
CA MET A 460 -15.54 16.46 9.17
C MET A 460 -14.30 15.56 9.05
N ASP A 461 -13.58 15.42 10.15
CA ASP A 461 -12.31 14.70 10.17
C ASP A 461 -12.43 13.41 10.99
N PHE A 462 -11.93 12.32 10.40
CA PHE A 462 -11.66 11.06 11.06
C PHE A 462 -10.15 10.88 11.12
N ALA A 463 -9.60 10.62 12.30
CA ALA A 463 -8.18 10.33 12.50
C ALA A 463 -8.03 8.96 13.17
N TYR A 464 -7.16 8.11 12.62
CA TYR A 464 -6.92 6.76 13.15
C TYR A 464 -6.44 6.79 14.59
N GLY A 465 -5.45 7.61 14.91
CA GLY A 465 -4.87 7.69 16.25
C GLY A 465 -5.82 8.21 17.34
N GLU A 466 -6.93 8.85 16.95
CA GLU A 466 -7.97 9.31 17.88
C GLU A 466 -9.12 8.31 18.03
N SER A 467 -9.38 7.53 16.98
CA SER A 467 -10.54 6.63 16.89
C SER A 467 -10.23 5.21 17.33
N PHE A 468 -8.98 4.78 17.23
CA PHE A 468 -8.53 3.45 17.63
C PHE A 468 -7.41 3.56 18.68
N THR A 469 -7.47 2.72 19.69
CA THR A 469 -6.43 2.62 20.74
C THR A 469 -5.23 1.80 20.29
N GLU A 470 -5.43 0.95 19.28
CA GLU A 470 -4.39 0.12 18.68
C GLU A 470 -3.49 0.96 17.79
N SER A 471 -2.17 0.87 18.00
CA SER A 471 -1.21 1.47 17.09
C SER A 471 -1.17 0.70 15.78
N SER A 472 -1.31 1.39 14.63
CA SER A 472 -1.13 0.77 13.31
C SER A 472 0.22 0.04 13.23
N PRO A 473 0.27 -1.24 12.85
CA PRO A 473 1.53 -1.94 12.62
C PRO A 473 2.32 -1.23 11.51
N GLU A 474 3.63 -1.40 11.53
CA GLU A 474 4.46 -0.93 10.42
C GLU A 474 4.16 -1.76 9.17
N ALA A 475 4.21 -1.15 7.99
CA ALA A 475 3.83 -1.83 6.75
C ALA A 475 4.61 -3.14 6.51
N TYR A 476 5.90 -3.17 6.87
CA TYR A 476 6.71 -4.39 6.72
C TYR A 476 6.35 -5.49 7.73
N GLU A 477 5.90 -5.15 8.96
CA GLU A 477 5.35 -6.14 9.89
C GLU A 477 4.18 -6.88 9.24
N ARG A 478 3.24 -6.11 8.66
CA ARG A 478 2.07 -6.67 8.00
C ARG A 478 2.46 -7.52 6.79
N LEU A 479 3.29 -6.99 5.90
CA LEU A 479 3.67 -7.68 4.66
C LEU A 479 4.48 -8.96 4.94
N ILE A 480 5.41 -8.96 5.90
CA ILE A 480 6.15 -10.17 6.29
C ILE A 480 5.19 -11.23 6.83
N LEU A 481 4.27 -10.84 7.72
CA LEU A 481 3.27 -11.77 8.25
C LEU A 481 2.40 -12.35 7.13
N ASP A 482 1.91 -11.53 6.21
CA ASP A 482 1.09 -11.97 5.08
C ASP A 482 1.86 -12.92 4.14
N VAL A 483 3.17 -12.67 3.92
CA VAL A 483 4.03 -13.63 3.21
C VAL A 483 4.07 -14.97 3.93
N LEU A 484 4.27 -14.99 5.25
CA LEU A 484 4.34 -16.23 6.03
C LEU A 484 3.00 -16.97 6.09
N LEU A 485 1.89 -16.24 6.04
CA LEU A 485 0.54 -16.79 5.96
C LEU A 485 0.13 -17.23 4.55
N GLY A 486 0.78 -16.73 3.50
CA GLY A 486 0.38 -16.92 2.10
C GLY A 486 -0.79 -16.05 1.68
N ASP A 487 -1.02 -14.95 2.40
CA ASP A 487 -2.05 -13.97 2.07
C ASP A 487 -1.51 -12.96 1.06
N ALA A 488 -1.92 -13.09 -0.19
CA ALA A 488 -1.40 -12.27 -1.28
C ALA A 488 -2.27 -11.03 -1.60
N ASN A 489 -3.24 -10.68 -0.75
CA ASN A 489 -4.19 -9.58 -0.99
C ASN A 489 -3.50 -8.21 -1.19
N LEU A 490 -2.37 -8.00 -0.52
CA LEU A 490 -1.64 -6.73 -0.52
C LEU A 490 -0.41 -6.70 -1.45
N PHE A 491 -0.27 -7.71 -2.32
CA PHE A 491 0.91 -7.84 -3.18
C PHE A 491 0.54 -7.68 -4.65
N PRO A 492 1.19 -6.75 -5.37
CA PRO A 492 0.98 -6.62 -6.80
C PRO A 492 1.40 -7.91 -7.53
N ARG A 493 0.57 -8.35 -8.45
CA ARG A 493 0.92 -9.44 -9.34
C ARG A 493 1.69 -8.93 -10.56
N HIS A 494 2.42 -9.82 -11.24
CA HIS A 494 3.20 -9.46 -12.43
C HIS A 494 2.36 -8.74 -13.50
N GLN A 495 1.10 -9.15 -13.69
CA GLN A 495 0.19 -8.51 -14.65
C GLN A 495 -0.04 -7.02 -14.33
N GLU A 496 -0.20 -6.67 -13.06
CA GLU A 496 -0.40 -5.26 -12.66
C GLU A 496 0.87 -4.44 -12.90
N VAL A 497 2.03 -5.01 -12.62
CA VAL A 497 3.32 -4.37 -12.88
C VAL A 497 3.49 -4.10 -14.37
N GLU A 498 3.18 -5.08 -15.23
CA GLU A 498 3.28 -4.94 -16.69
C GLU A 498 2.28 -3.93 -17.24
N GLU A 499 1.01 -3.93 -16.76
CA GLU A 499 0.03 -2.91 -17.17
C GLU A 499 0.45 -1.51 -16.72
N SER A 500 1.04 -1.39 -15.52
CA SER A 500 1.58 -0.11 -15.04
C SER A 500 2.73 0.41 -15.91
N TRP A 501 3.61 -0.46 -16.40
CA TRP A 501 4.65 -0.07 -17.36
C TRP A 501 4.09 0.32 -18.73
N LYS A 502 3.06 -0.36 -19.23
CA LYS A 502 2.38 0.06 -20.48
C LYS A 502 1.79 1.46 -20.41
N ILE A 503 1.42 1.90 -19.20
CA ILE A 503 0.93 3.26 -18.96
C ILE A 503 2.09 4.25 -18.93
N LEU A 504 3.19 3.93 -18.26
CA LEU A 504 4.27 4.88 -18.02
C LEU A 504 5.28 4.97 -19.17
N ASP A 505 5.64 3.87 -19.83
CA ASP A 505 6.67 3.84 -20.86
C ASP A 505 6.45 4.87 -21.98
N PRO A 506 5.24 5.03 -22.55
CA PRO A 506 5.01 6.04 -23.59
C PRO A 506 5.25 7.49 -23.09
N ILE A 507 5.00 7.75 -21.79
CA ILE A 507 5.25 9.07 -21.18
C ILE A 507 6.76 9.30 -21.04
N GLU A 508 7.48 8.29 -20.57
CA GLU A 508 8.95 8.35 -20.43
C GLU A 508 9.65 8.49 -21.79
N GLU A 509 9.20 7.76 -22.81
CA GLU A 509 9.68 7.89 -24.19
C GLU A 509 9.43 9.30 -24.74
N TYR A 510 8.22 9.84 -24.51
CA TYR A 510 7.92 11.21 -24.87
C TYR A 510 8.87 12.20 -24.19
N TRP A 511 9.07 12.07 -22.87
CA TRP A 511 9.95 12.95 -22.11
C TRP A 511 11.43 12.82 -22.50
N ALA A 512 11.87 11.62 -22.85
CA ALA A 512 13.25 11.41 -23.34
C ALA A 512 13.50 12.15 -24.65
N ALA A 513 12.49 12.19 -25.54
CA ALA A 513 12.57 12.85 -26.84
C ALA A 513 12.35 14.36 -26.77
N HIS A 514 11.66 14.89 -25.75
CA HIS A 514 11.19 16.27 -25.70
C HIS A 514 11.71 17.04 -24.48
N GLY A 515 12.48 18.09 -24.74
CA GLY A 515 12.85 19.10 -23.76
C GLY A 515 13.68 18.59 -22.56
N ARG A 516 13.86 19.49 -21.60
CA ARG A 516 14.44 19.21 -20.28
C ARG A 516 13.36 19.28 -19.22
N PRO A 517 13.55 18.67 -18.02
CA PRO A 517 12.68 18.88 -16.89
C PRO A 517 12.54 20.38 -16.56
N ALA A 518 11.34 20.84 -16.27
CA ALA A 518 11.08 22.19 -15.77
C ALA A 518 11.77 22.40 -14.41
N ARG A 519 12.06 23.64 -14.04
CA ARG A 519 12.67 23.93 -12.76
C ARG A 519 11.62 24.31 -11.73
N TYR A 520 11.82 23.86 -10.48
CA TYR A 520 10.99 24.30 -9.36
C TYR A 520 11.83 24.55 -8.11
N THR A 521 11.43 25.55 -7.35
CA THR A 521 12.10 25.93 -6.11
C THR A 521 11.85 24.88 -5.02
N SER A 522 12.88 24.44 -4.31
CA SER A 522 12.73 23.58 -3.12
C SER A 522 11.80 24.23 -2.10
N GLY A 523 10.86 23.46 -1.56
CA GLY A 523 9.80 23.93 -0.66
C GLY A 523 8.53 24.42 -1.38
N SER A 524 8.51 24.47 -2.72
CA SER A 524 7.29 24.74 -3.50
C SER A 524 6.45 23.47 -3.70
N TRP A 525 5.35 23.55 -4.47
CA TRP A 525 4.52 22.40 -4.84
C TRP A 525 4.80 21.85 -6.25
N GLY A 526 5.96 22.15 -6.80
CA GLY A 526 6.38 21.70 -8.12
C GLY A 526 6.51 22.88 -9.10
N PRO A 527 6.76 22.58 -10.38
CA PRO A 527 6.88 23.59 -11.44
C PRO A 527 5.53 24.21 -11.80
N ALA A 528 5.53 25.46 -12.28
CA ALA A 528 4.33 26.20 -12.67
C ALA A 528 3.51 25.48 -13.75
N GLU A 529 4.17 24.77 -14.65
CA GLU A 529 3.55 23.99 -15.72
C GLU A 529 2.58 22.92 -15.18
N ALA A 530 2.82 22.43 -13.94
CA ALA A 530 1.91 21.49 -13.29
C ALA A 530 0.61 22.18 -12.82
N ASP A 531 0.67 23.42 -12.33
CA ASP A 531 -0.52 24.21 -12.02
C ASP A 531 -1.28 24.59 -13.32
N GLU A 532 -0.57 24.96 -14.37
CA GLU A 532 -1.15 25.26 -15.69
C GLU A 532 -1.88 24.05 -16.28
N MET A 533 -1.36 22.84 -16.09
CA MET A 533 -1.99 21.61 -16.58
C MET A 533 -3.42 21.46 -16.06
N LEU A 534 -3.66 21.70 -14.77
CA LEU A 534 -5.00 21.63 -14.18
C LEU A 534 -5.83 22.88 -14.52
N ALA A 535 -5.19 24.06 -14.58
CA ALA A 535 -5.87 25.31 -14.90
C ALA A 535 -6.52 25.29 -16.29
N ARG A 536 -5.94 24.59 -17.28
CA ARG A 536 -6.53 24.37 -18.61
C ARG A 536 -7.87 23.63 -18.55
N ASP A 537 -8.07 22.82 -17.52
CA ASP A 537 -9.33 22.11 -17.27
C ASP A 537 -10.24 22.88 -16.29
N GLY A 538 -9.88 24.12 -15.91
CA GLY A 538 -10.61 24.92 -14.92
C GLY A 538 -10.47 24.41 -13.50
N ARG A 539 -9.41 23.68 -13.20
CA ARG A 539 -9.13 23.02 -11.91
C ARG A 539 -7.82 23.53 -11.28
N SER A 540 -7.61 23.20 -10.04
CA SER A 540 -6.36 23.48 -9.34
C SER A 540 -5.94 22.31 -8.48
N TRP A 541 -4.63 22.18 -8.22
CA TRP A 541 -4.14 21.21 -7.26
C TRP A 541 -4.64 21.55 -5.85
N ARG A 542 -5.12 20.52 -5.16
CA ARG A 542 -5.25 20.61 -3.72
C ARG A 542 -3.86 20.84 -3.12
N ARG A 543 -3.76 21.75 -2.18
CA ARG A 543 -2.58 21.97 -1.35
C ARG A 543 -2.86 21.37 0.03
N PRO A 544 -2.30 20.20 0.33
CA PRO A 544 -2.56 19.47 1.58
C PRO A 544 -2.16 20.24 2.82
#